data_8e41a5218f510e3a929fca89661913a0
#
_entry.id   8e41a5218f510e3a929fca89661913a0
#
_cell.length_a   1.000
_cell.length_b   1.000
_cell.length_c   1.000
_cell.angle_alpha   90.00
_cell.angle_beta   90.00
_cell.angle_gamma   90.00
#
_symmetry.space_group_name_H-M   'P 1'
#
loop_
_entity.id
_entity.type
_entity.pdbx_description
1 polymer ?
#
loop_
_entity_poly.entity_id
_entity_poly.type
_entity_poly.pdbx_seq_one_letter_code
_entity_poly.pdbx_strand_id
1 'polypeptide(L)' 'MSAYLIVRSDTSQIDSKDFDYWYENEHLYEAKKQFMAKNAKRGWVQNSNFHLAIYEFENIKKAKNAMD' A
#
# COMPACT_ATOMS: atom_id res chain seq x y z
N MET A 1 7.22 15.05 -11.55
CA MET A 1 5.79 14.76 -11.33
C MET A 1 5.64 13.44 -10.63
N SER A 2 4.89 13.41 -9.55
CA SER A 2 4.72 12.18 -8.77
C SER A 2 3.78 11.19 -9.46
N ALA A 3 4.04 9.90 -9.24
CA ALA A 3 3.16 8.83 -9.66
C ALA A 3 2.87 7.94 -8.46
N TYR A 4 1.77 7.19 -8.51
CA TYR A 4 1.31 6.42 -7.37
C TYR A 4 0.96 4.99 -7.78
N LEU A 5 1.35 4.03 -6.94
CA LEU A 5 0.85 2.67 -6.99
C LEU A 5 -0.16 2.53 -5.84
N ILE A 6 -1.39 2.17 -6.17
CA ILE A 6 -2.43 1.99 -5.18
C ILE A 6 -2.81 0.51 -5.13
N VAL A 7 -2.67 -0.07 -3.94
CA VAL A 7 -3.00 -1.48 -3.70
C VAL A 7 -4.27 -1.52 -2.86
N ARG A 8 -5.34 -2.08 -3.44
CA ARG A 8 -6.61 -2.25 -2.74
C ARG A 8 -6.74 -3.71 -2.31
N SER A 9 -7.04 -3.91 -1.03
CA SER A 9 -7.23 -5.25 -0.46
C SER A 9 -8.62 -5.38 0.13
N ASP A 10 -9.32 -6.45 -0.24
CA ASP A 10 -10.61 -6.80 0.35
C ASP A 10 -10.35 -7.71 1.55
N THR A 11 -10.68 -7.23 2.75
CA THR A 11 -10.41 -7.95 3.99
C THR A 11 -11.66 -8.65 4.54
N SER A 12 -12.70 -8.83 3.72
CA SER A 12 -13.96 -9.41 4.18
C SER A 12 -13.84 -10.87 4.65
N GLN A 13 -12.80 -11.59 4.20
CA GLN A 13 -12.59 -13.00 4.53
C GLN A 13 -11.47 -13.22 5.54
N ILE A 14 -10.93 -12.17 6.13
CA ILE A 14 -9.83 -12.25 7.09
C ILE A 14 -10.11 -11.35 8.29
N ASP A 15 -9.32 -11.50 9.35
CA ASP A 15 -9.43 -10.63 10.53
C ASP A 15 -8.83 -9.27 10.20
N SER A 16 -9.68 -8.24 10.15
CA SER A 16 -9.25 -6.89 9.82
C SER A 16 -8.27 -6.30 10.81
N LYS A 17 -8.37 -6.68 12.09
CA LYS A 17 -7.47 -6.19 13.13
C LYS A 17 -6.06 -6.75 12.94
N ASP A 18 -5.97 -8.05 12.64
CA ASP A 18 -4.68 -8.69 12.38
C ASP A 18 -4.04 -8.12 11.12
N PHE A 19 -4.83 -7.91 10.08
CA PHE A 19 -4.37 -7.29 8.84
C PHE A 19 -3.84 -5.88 9.10
N ASP A 20 -4.59 -5.10 9.86
CA ASP A 20 -4.22 -3.73 10.20
C ASP A 20 -2.89 -3.66 10.93
N TYR A 21 -2.74 -4.51 11.96
CA TYR A 21 -1.51 -4.58 12.75
C TYR A 21 -0.32 -4.99 11.89
N TRP A 22 -0.49 -6.04 11.08
CA TRP A 22 0.58 -6.54 10.22
C TRP A 22 1.03 -5.49 9.20
N TYR A 23 0.06 -4.82 8.57
CA TYR A 23 0.37 -3.82 7.56
C TYR A 23 1.12 -2.64 8.16
N GLU A 24 0.67 -2.17 9.32
CA GLU A 24 1.29 -1.03 9.99
C GLU A 24 2.69 -1.34 10.51
N ASN A 25 2.89 -2.51 11.08
CA ASN A 25 4.13 -2.83 11.80
C ASN A 25 5.17 -3.54 10.95
N GLU A 26 4.78 -4.15 9.83
CA GLU A 26 5.71 -4.93 9.03
C GLU A 26 5.62 -4.63 7.54
N HIS A 27 4.46 -4.85 6.94
CA HIS A 27 4.35 -4.92 5.49
C HIS A 27 4.55 -3.58 4.79
N LEU A 28 4.03 -2.48 5.34
CA LEU A 28 4.12 -1.18 4.67
C LEU A 28 5.57 -0.76 4.47
N TYR A 29 6.39 -0.94 5.48
CA TYR A 29 7.81 -0.59 5.42
C TYR A 29 8.58 -1.49 4.48
N GLU A 30 8.30 -2.79 4.53
CA GLU A 30 8.93 -3.76 3.65
C GLU A 30 8.59 -3.49 2.19
N ALA A 31 7.31 -3.25 1.90
CA ALA A 31 6.86 -2.95 0.53
C ALA A 31 7.44 -1.63 0.02
N LYS A 32 7.43 -0.61 0.87
CA LYS A 32 8.03 0.69 0.50
C LYS A 32 9.48 0.53 0.09
N LYS A 33 10.23 -0.21 0.89
CA LYS A 33 11.66 -0.45 0.66
C LYS A 33 11.88 -1.28 -0.60
N GLN A 34 11.11 -2.35 -0.75
CA GLN A 34 11.23 -3.26 -1.88
C GLN A 34 10.86 -2.58 -3.19
N PHE A 35 9.83 -1.74 -3.19
CA PHE A 35 9.40 -0.99 -4.37
C PHE A 35 10.30 0.23 -4.64
N MET A 36 11.14 0.60 -3.69
CA MET A 36 11.94 1.82 -3.77
C MET A 36 11.05 3.06 -3.90
N ALA A 37 9.91 3.05 -3.22
CA ALA A 37 9.00 4.18 -3.18
C ALA A 37 9.56 5.28 -2.30
N LYS A 38 9.29 6.53 -2.66
CA LYS A 38 9.77 7.65 -1.87
C LYS A 38 8.89 7.91 -0.65
N ASN A 39 7.63 7.44 -0.69
CA ASN A 39 6.71 7.56 0.43
C ASN A 39 5.68 6.45 0.36
N ALA A 40 5.09 6.10 1.52
CA ALA A 40 4.04 5.10 1.60
C ALA A 40 3.08 5.48 2.71
N LYS A 41 1.79 5.31 2.44
CA LYS A 41 0.75 5.51 3.45
C LYS A 41 -0.38 4.54 3.20
N ARG A 42 -1.24 4.38 4.20
CA ARG A 42 -2.32 3.41 4.16
C ARG A 42 -3.56 3.96 4.84
N GLY A 43 -4.69 3.36 4.54
CA GLY A 43 -5.94 3.73 5.17
C GLY A 43 -7.06 2.77 4.79
N TRP A 44 -8.23 3.03 5.33
CA TRP A 44 -9.43 2.22 5.09
C TRP A 44 -10.47 3.05 4.36
N VAL A 45 -11.16 2.42 3.42
CA VAL A 45 -12.32 3.03 2.79
C VAL A 45 -13.46 3.03 3.82
N GLN A 46 -14.03 4.20 4.07
CA GLN A 46 -15.05 4.38 5.09
C GLN A 46 -16.23 3.43 4.90
N ASN A 47 -16.67 2.81 6.01
CA ASN A 47 -17.81 1.89 6.03
C ASN A 47 -17.64 0.67 5.12
N SER A 48 -16.41 0.16 5.02
CA SER A 48 -16.13 -0.99 4.18
C SER A 48 -15.02 -1.85 4.77
N ASN A 49 -14.77 -2.99 4.13
CA ASN A 49 -13.64 -3.87 4.44
C ASN A 49 -12.48 -3.67 3.46
N PHE A 50 -12.46 -2.58 2.72
CA PHE A 50 -11.39 -2.30 1.77
C PHE A 50 -10.29 -1.48 2.41
N HIS A 51 -9.07 -2.01 2.29
CA HIS A 51 -7.85 -1.34 2.72
C HIS A 51 -7.11 -0.82 1.49
N LEU A 52 -6.55 0.38 1.61
CA LEU A 52 -5.74 1.00 0.56
C LEU A 52 -4.33 1.24 1.08
N ALA A 53 -3.35 0.86 0.26
CA ALA A 53 -1.96 1.27 0.47
C ALA A 53 -1.53 2.07 -0.74
N ILE A 54 -0.89 3.22 -0.50
CA ILE A 54 -0.53 4.17 -1.55
C ILE A 54 0.98 4.39 -1.47
N TYR A 55 1.68 4.03 -2.56
CA TYR A 55 3.12 4.19 -2.66
C TYR A 55 3.42 5.29 -3.66
N GLU A 56 4.20 6.28 -3.24
CA GLU A 56 4.55 7.42 -4.08
C GLU A 56 5.91 7.22 -4.73
N PHE A 57 6.01 7.56 -6.01
CA PHE A 57 7.24 7.50 -6.80
C PHE A 57 7.50 8.84 -7.45
N GLU A 58 8.76 9.11 -7.79
CA GLU A 58 9.12 10.36 -8.45
C GLU A 58 8.46 10.54 -9.82
N ASN A 59 8.24 9.42 -10.54
CA ASN A 59 7.65 9.47 -11.87
C ASN A 59 6.98 8.14 -12.19
N ILE A 60 6.25 8.13 -13.32
CA ILE A 60 5.48 6.96 -13.74
C ILE A 60 6.36 5.77 -14.10
N LYS A 61 7.55 6.01 -14.60
CA LYS A 61 8.47 4.92 -14.95
C LYS A 61 8.88 4.12 -13.72
N LYS A 62 9.21 4.81 -12.62
CA LYS A 62 9.57 4.15 -11.37
C LYS A 62 8.40 3.39 -10.78
N ALA A 63 7.19 3.95 -10.87
CA ALA A 63 5.99 3.25 -10.41
C ALA A 63 5.74 1.97 -11.22
N LYS A 64 5.89 2.04 -12.53
CA LYS A 64 5.71 0.86 -13.40
C LYS A 64 6.76 -0.22 -13.09
N ASN A 65 8.00 0.18 -12.84
CA ASN A 65 9.06 -0.77 -12.48
C ASN A 65 8.72 -1.53 -11.21
N ALA A 66 8.07 -0.89 -10.25
CA ALA A 66 7.67 -1.53 -9.00
C ALA A 66 6.57 -2.58 -9.20
N MET A 67 5.77 -2.44 -10.26
CA MET A 67 4.68 -3.38 -10.57
C MET A 67 5.17 -4.62 -11.31
N ASP A 68 6.35 -4.59 -11.89
CA ASP A 68 6.89 -5.71 -12.68
C ASP A 68 7.60 -6.80 -11.84
#